data_5652006c4abda79230c05659491dfff5
#
_entry.id   5652006c4abda79230c05659491dfff5
#
_cell.length_a   1.000
_cell.length_b   1.000
_cell.length_c   1.000
_cell.angle_alpha   90.00
_cell.angle_beta   90.00
_cell.angle_gamma   90.00
#
_symmetry.space_group_name_H-M   'P 1'
#
loop_
_entity.id
_entity.type
_entity.pdbx_description
1 polymer ?
#
loop_
_entity_poly.entity_id
_entity_poly.type
_entity_poly.pdbx_seq_one_letter_code
_entity_poly.pdbx_strand_id
1 'polypeptide(L)'
;MDEAGRGPVFGPMVIAIVCGDSGKMREIGARDSKSLSPASRERIMALIEREKCFWDYTVLTAADLNERMSRQTLNEIEYDAYLSLIMKSPEGSSIQVDAFDVIEERLQNSLRKDSGRQVTCKHSGDRIFPLVSAASIIAKVIRDRYVREIREKYGDIGSGYPADPKTQEFLRKSIQNGWNIDGIVRKRWKTYIRIKSEYENKRLF
;
A
#
# COMPACT_ATOMS: atom_id res chain seq x y z
N MET A 1 -9.41 7.65 1.17
CA MET A 1 -8.68 6.43 0.73
C MET A 1 -7.20 6.74 0.64
N ASP A 2 -6.36 5.76 0.95
CA ASP A 2 -4.89 5.87 0.83
C ASP A 2 -4.29 4.46 0.73
N GLU A 3 -2.99 4.35 0.36
CA GLU A 3 -2.27 3.08 0.29
C GLU A 3 -1.01 3.08 1.16
N ALA A 4 -0.55 1.87 1.44
CA ALA A 4 0.75 1.61 2.05
C ALA A 4 1.51 0.52 1.30
N GLY A 5 2.81 0.74 1.13
CA GLY A 5 3.66 -0.27 0.53
C GLY A 5 3.73 -0.26 -1.00
N ARG A 6 3.54 0.88 -1.65
CA ARG A 6 3.70 1.03 -3.10
C ARG A 6 5.16 0.86 -3.55
N GLY A 7 6.12 1.41 -2.81
CA GLY A 7 7.55 1.42 -3.18
C GLY A 7 8.40 0.19 -2.84
N PRO A 8 8.15 -0.58 -1.77
CA PRO A 8 8.99 -1.71 -1.35
C PRO A 8 9.08 -2.83 -2.39
N VAL A 9 10.23 -3.53 -2.40
CA VAL A 9 10.47 -4.73 -3.22
C VAL A 9 9.95 -6.00 -2.55
N PHE A 10 9.70 -5.96 -1.23
CA PHE A 10 9.13 -7.06 -0.44
C PHE A 10 7.78 -6.71 0.16
N GLY A 11 6.93 -7.72 0.26
CA GLY A 11 5.64 -7.68 0.93
C GLY A 11 4.52 -7.06 0.09
N PRO A 12 3.32 -6.96 0.67
CA PRO A 12 2.13 -6.52 -0.03
C PRO A 12 2.06 -5.00 -0.19
N MET A 13 1.21 -4.55 -1.10
CA MET A 13 0.61 -3.22 -1.11
C MET A 13 -0.81 -3.33 -0.53
N VAL A 14 -1.17 -2.42 0.36
CA VAL A 14 -2.48 -2.39 1.01
C VAL A 14 -3.13 -1.06 0.70
N ILE A 15 -4.35 -1.11 0.21
CA ILE A 15 -5.20 0.07 -0.04
C ILE A 15 -6.35 0.02 0.95
N ALA A 16 -6.69 1.15 1.57
CA ALA A 16 -7.78 1.23 2.53
C ALA A 16 -8.74 2.39 2.24
N ILE A 17 -9.98 2.21 2.69
CA ILE A 17 -11.03 3.22 2.70
C ILE A 17 -11.61 3.36 4.10
N VAL A 18 -11.95 4.58 4.50
CA VAL A 18 -12.75 4.88 5.70
C VAL A 18 -13.86 5.85 5.30
N CYS A 19 -15.11 5.53 5.64
CA CYS A 19 -16.26 6.41 5.43
C CYS A 19 -16.92 6.68 6.77
N GLY A 20 -17.06 7.96 7.12
CA GLY A 20 -17.60 8.38 8.40
C GLY A 20 -17.51 9.88 8.61
N ASP A 21 -17.55 10.30 9.86
CA ASP A 21 -17.44 11.70 10.22
C ASP A 21 -15.97 12.16 10.33
N SER A 22 -15.62 13.20 9.57
CA SER A 22 -14.28 13.77 9.57
C SER A 22 -13.86 14.39 10.91
N GLY A 23 -14.81 14.93 11.66
CA GLY A 23 -14.58 15.50 12.99
C GLY A 23 -14.17 14.42 13.97
N LYS A 24 -14.91 13.31 14.01
CA LYS A 24 -14.56 12.15 14.86
C LYS A 24 -13.18 11.58 14.52
N MET A 25 -12.85 11.44 13.24
CA MET A 25 -11.51 10.96 12.84
C MET A 25 -10.40 11.90 13.32
N ARG A 26 -10.66 13.21 13.34
CA ARG A 26 -9.72 14.20 13.89
C ARG A 26 -9.59 14.08 15.41
N GLU A 27 -10.69 13.89 16.13
CA GLU A 27 -10.73 13.75 17.60
C GLU A 27 -9.95 12.52 18.07
N ILE A 28 -10.07 11.38 17.39
CA ILE A 28 -9.31 10.16 17.72
C ILE A 28 -7.84 10.24 17.30
N GLY A 29 -7.41 11.34 16.71
CA GLY A 29 -6.03 11.60 16.36
C GLY A 29 -5.59 11.06 15.00
N ALA A 30 -6.53 10.78 14.10
CA ALA A 30 -6.22 10.44 12.70
C ALA A 30 -5.68 11.68 11.99
N ARG A 31 -4.36 11.85 12.05
CA ARG A 31 -3.59 12.93 11.41
C ARG A 31 -2.22 12.40 11.04
N ASP A 32 -1.60 12.95 10.03
CA ASP A 32 -0.28 12.61 9.47
C ASP A 32 0.30 11.27 9.98
N SER A 33 -0.10 10.18 9.34
CA SER A 33 0.26 8.81 9.73
C SER A 33 1.78 8.55 9.73
N LYS A 34 2.56 9.40 9.04
CA LYS A 34 4.03 9.31 8.95
C LYS A 34 4.71 9.80 10.23
N SER A 35 4.06 10.71 10.98
CA SER A 35 4.56 11.20 12.27
C SER A 35 4.25 10.27 13.45
N LEU A 36 3.40 9.26 13.25
CA LEU A 36 2.95 8.34 14.30
C LEU A 36 3.87 7.12 14.43
N SER A 37 4.15 6.71 15.68
CA SER A 37 4.82 5.44 15.94
C SER A 37 3.93 4.24 15.53
N PRO A 38 4.48 3.04 15.28
CA PRO A 38 3.69 1.85 15.02
C PRO A 38 2.65 1.57 16.12
N ALA A 39 3.02 1.69 17.38
CA ALA A 39 2.10 1.51 18.52
C ALA A 39 0.96 2.55 18.53
N SER A 40 1.26 3.80 18.17
CA SER A 40 0.24 4.84 18.06
C SER A 40 -0.74 4.55 16.91
N ARG A 41 -0.25 4.06 15.76
CA ARG A 41 -1.10 3.65 14.64
C ARG A 41 -2.03 2.48 15.01
N GLU A 42 -1.52 1.45 15.70
CA GLU A 42 -2.35 0.32 16.19
C GLU A 42 -3.44 0.81 17.15
N ARG A 43 -3.09 1.73 18.07
CA ARG A 43 -4.08 2.31 18.99
C ARG A 43 -5.18 3.09 18.25
N ILE A 44 -4.81 3.91 17.26
CA ILE A 44 -5.78 4.70 16.49
C ILE A 44 -6.65 3.76 15.64
N MET A 45 -6.10 2.73 15.02
CA MET A 45 -6.87 1.74 14.30
C MET A 45 -7.92 1.07 15.21
N ALA A 46 -7.55 0.69 16.44
CA ALA A 46 -8.50 0.15 17.41
C ALA A 46 -9.62 1.14 17.80
N LEU A 47 -9.34 2.44 17.78
CA LEU A 47 -10.38 3.47 17.98
C LEU A 47 -11.29 3.57 16.73
N ILE A 48 -10.75 3.56 15.51
CA ILE A 48 -11.54 3.53 14.27
C ILE A 48 -12.47 2.32 14.24
N GLU A 49 -11.98 1.13 14.64
CA GLU A 49 -12.78 -0.10 14.70
C GLU A 49 -13.95 -0.02 15.69
N ARG A 50 -13.82 0.77 16.75
CA ARG A 50 -14.89 1.01 17.73
C ARG A 50 -15.94 2.02 17.25
N GLU A 51 -15.55 2.91 16.35
CA GLU A 51 -16.48 3.82 15.72
C GLU A 51 -17.40 3.03 14.77
N LYS A 52 -18.70 3.34 14.78
CA LYS A 52 -19.67 2.71 13.87
C LYS A 52 -19.55 3.34 12.47
N CYS A 53 -18.36 3.33 11.90
CA CYS A 53 -18.07 3.81 10.56
C CYS A 53 -17.77 2.64 9.62
N PHE A 54 -18.01 2.83 8.33
CA PHE A 54 -17.59 1.86 7.33
C PHE A 54 -16.08 2.00 7.09
N TRP A 55 -15.37 0.88 7.10
CA TRP A 55 -14.01 0.80 6.60
C TRP A 55 -13.77 -0.58 5.95
N ASP A 56 -12.92 -0.61 4.96
CA ASP A 56 -12.52 -1.82 4.24
C ASP A 56 -11.10 -1.64 3.68
N TYR A 57 -10.48 -2.73 3.29
CA TYR A 57 -9.16 -2.69 2.66
C TYR A 57 -8.98 -3.81 1.65
N THR A 58 -8.03 -3.63 0.75
CA THR A 58 -7.59 -4.64 -0.21
C THR A 58 -6.10 -4.87 -0.04
N VAL A 59 -5.70 -6.14 0.03
CA VAL A 59 -4.29 -6.55 0.06
C VAL A 59 -3.91 -7.07 -1.32
N LEU A 60 -2.95 -6.40 -1.94
CA LEU A 60 -2.31 -6.87 -3.17
C LEU A 60 -0.98 -7.53 -2.77
N THR A 61 -0.96 -8.84 -2.72
CA THR A 61 0.25 -9.61 -2.36
C THR A 61 1.36 -9.43 -3.40
N ALA A 62 2.59 -9.80 -3.05
CA ALA A 62 3.68 -9.79 -4.04
C ALA A 62 3.38 -10.74 -5.21
N ALA A 63 2.68 -11.85 -4.98
CA ALA A 63 2.25 -12.78 -6.02
C ALA A 63 1.22 -12.15 -6.96
N ASP A 64 0.16 -11.50 -6.40
CA ASP A 64 -0.85 -10.78 -7.19
C ASP A 64 -0.21 -9.69 -8.06
N LEU A 65 0.71 -8.92 -7.47
CA LEU A 65 1.44 -7.87 -8.20
C LEU A 65 2.30 -8.46 -9.33
N ASN A 66 3.02 -9.55 -9.08
CA ASN A 66 3.83 -10.21 -10.09
C ASN A 66 2.99 -10.74 -11.27
N GLU A 67 1.85 -11.36 -10.97
CA GLU A 67 0.93 -11.88 -11.97
C GLU A 67 0.29 -10.73 -12.77
N ARG A 68 -0.34 -9.78 -12.09
CA ARG A 68 -1.07 -8.70 -12.74
C ARG A 68 -0.17 -7.78 -13.55
N MET A 69 1.05 -7.50 -13.09
CA MET A 69 2.02 -6.68 -13.82
C MET A 69 2.58 -7.35 -15.08
N SER A 70 2.19 -8.58 -15.39
CA SER A 70 2.44 -9.16 -16.71
C SER A 70 1.57 -8.55 -17.82
N ARG A 71 0.44 -7.94 -17.45
CA ARG A 71 -0.59 -7.41 -18.37
C ARG A 71 -0.99 -5.97 -18.09
N GLN A 72 -0.72 -5.47 -16.89
CA GLN A 72 -1.13 -4.15 -16.39
C GLN A 72 0.07 -3.39 -15.82
N THR A 73 -0.01 -2.08 -15.83
CA THR A 73 0.89 -1.21 -15.05
C THR A 73 0.51 -1.23 -13.57
N LEU A 74 1.42 -0.83 -12.69
CA LEU A 74 1.12 -0.69 -11.26
C LEU A 74 -0.03 0.30 -11.01
N ASN A 75 -0.09 1.41 -11.77
CA ASN A 75 -1.15 2.40 -11.64
C ASN A 75 -2.53 1.81 -12.00
N GLU A 76 -2.63 0.97 -13.04
CA GLU A 76 -3.88 0.31 -13.41
C GLU A 76 -4.33 -0.69 -12.34
N ILE A 77 -3.40 -1.46 -11.78
CA ILE A 77 -3.69 -2.40 -10.69
C ILE A 77 -4.21 -1.66 -9.45
N GLU A 78 -3.58 -0.55 -9.12
CA GLU A 78 -3.94 0.30 -8.01
C GLU A 78 -5.31 0.95 -8.24
N TYR A 79 -5.55 1.47 -9.43
CA TYR A 79 -6.82 2.03 -9.85
C TYR A 79 -7.98 1.03 -9.68
N ASP A 80 -7.82 -0.20 -10.15
CA ASP A 80 -8.84 -1.25 -10.03
C ASP A 80 -9.18 -1.53 -8.55
N ALA A 81 -8.15 -1.54 -7.68
CA ALA A 81 -8.34 -1.78 -6.26
C ALA A 81 -9.05 -0.59 -5.57
N TYR A 82 -8.71 0.65 -5.93
CA TYR A 82 -9.43 1.84 -5.45
C TYR A 82 -10.89 1.81 -5.91
N LEU A 83 -11.14 1.59 -7.18
CA LEU A 83 -12.50 1.52 -7.74
C LEU A 83 -13.33 0.43 -7.03
N SER A 84 -12.77 -0.75 -6.84
CA SER A 84 -13.43 -1.85 -6.12
C SER A 84 -13.86 -1.46 -4.70
N LEU A 85 -13.00 -0.77 -3.95
CA LEU A 85 -13.30 -0.30 -2.59
C LEU A 85 -14.36 0.83 -2.61
N ILE A 86 -14.30 1.74 -3.57
CA ILE A 86 -15.31 2.79 -3.75
C ILE A 86 -16.69 2.16 -3.99
N MET A 87 -16.78 1.14 -4.84
CA MET A 87 -18.04 0.46 -5.15
C MET A 87 -18.64 -0.27 -3.96
N LYS A 88 -17.84 -0.68 -2.98
CA LYS A 88 -18.29 -1.29 -1.73
C LYS A 88 -18.72 -0.27 -0.67
N SER A 89 -18.29 0.99 -0.81
CA SER A 89 -18.60 2.03 0.17
C SER A 89 -20.08 2.40 0.19
N PRO A 90 -20.62 2.92 1.31
CA PRO A 90 -22.02 3.30 1.41
C PRO A 90 -22.43 4.24 0.28
N GLU A 91 -23.64 4.06 -0.24
CA GLU A 91 -24.20 4.92 -1.27
C GLU A 91 -24.26 6.39 -0.82
N GLY A 92 -24.07 7.31 -1.75
CA GLY A 92 -24.05 8.75 -1.46
C GLY A 92 -22.78 9.26 -0.78
N SER A 93 -21.81 8.39 -0.48
CA SER A 93 -20.52 8.83 0.09
C SER A 93 -19.76 9.73 -0.89
N SER A 94 -19.23 10.83 -0.37
CA SER A 94 -18.22 11.66 -1.05
C SER A 94 -16.83 11.10 -0.74
N ILE A 95 -16.06 10.76 -1.78
CA ILE A 95 -14.80 10.03 -1.67
C ILE A 95 -13.63 11.00 -1.75
N GLN A 96 -12.74 10.94 -0.76
CA GLN A 96 -11.47 11.67 -0.73
C GLN A 96 -10.32 10.68 -0.90
N VAL A 97 -9.35 11.00 -1.75
CA VAL A 97 -8.27 10.09 -2.17
C VAL A 97 -6.93 10.79 -2.03
N ASP A 98 -5.93 10.11 -1.43
CA ASP A 98 -4.53 10.48 -1.65
C ASP A 98 -4.15 10.08 -3.08
N ALA A 99 -3.76 11.07 -3.90
CA ALA A 99 -3.56 10.86 -5.33
C ALA A 99 -2.25 10.11 -5.59
N PHE A 100 -2.35 8.91 -6.13
CA PHE A 100 -1.20 8.10 -6.56
C PHE A 100 -0.78 8.38 -8.01
N ASP A 101 -1.62 9.04 -8.78
CA ASP A 101 -1.31 9.50 -10.14
C ASP A 101 -0.62 10.88 -10.12
N VAL A 102 0.28 11.11 -11.06
CA VAL A 102 0.98 12.40 -11.22
C VAL A 102 0.01 13.56 -11.49
N ILE A 103 -1.13 13.27 -12.16
CA ILE A 103 -2.17 14.26 -12.48
C ILE A 103 -3.42 13.98 -11.66
N GLU A 104 -3.64 14.74 -10.59
CA GLU A 104 -4.79 14.62 -9.70
C GLU A 104 -6.12 14.60 -10.45
N GLU A 105 -6.32 15.52 -11.39
CA GLU A 105 -7.56 15.68 -12.16
C GLU A 105 -7.86 14.46 -13.03
N ARG A 106 -6.84 13.84 -13.63
CA ARG A 106 -7.00 12.64 -14.44
C ARG A 106 -7.56 11.49 -13.59
N LEU A 107 -6.94 11.23 -12.45
CA LEU A 107 -7.39 10.19 -11.52
C LEU A 107 -8.79 10.48 -11.01
N GLN A 108 -9.04 11.72 -10.59
CA GLN A 108 -10.34 12.16 -10.09
C GLN A 108 -11.47 11.96 -11.10
N ASN A 109 -11.25 12.39 -12.35
CA ASN A 109 -12.26 12.29 -13.40
C ASN A 109 -12.53 10.85 -13.80
N SER A 110 -11.48 10.00 -13.86
CA SER A 110 -11.64 8.57 -14.12
C SER A 110 -12.44 7.88 -13.01
N LEU A 111 -12.07 8.10 -11.75
CA LEU A 111 -12.78 7.50 -10.61
C LEU A 111 -14.23 7.99 -10.52
N ARG A 112 -14.51 9.28 -10.79
CA ARG A 112 -15.88 9.82 -10.86
C ARG A 112 -16.71 9.13 -11.93
N LYS A 113 -16.15 9.04 -13.13
CA LYS A 113 -16.81 8.43 -14.29
C LYS A 113 -17.18 6.97 -14.03
N ASP A 114 -16.21 6.19 -13.55
CA ASP A 114 -16.36 4.74 -13.47
C ASP A 114 -17.11 4.30 -12.19
N SER A 115 -17.07 5.11 -11.11
CA SER A 115 -17.81 4.81 -9.88
C SER A 115 -19.18 5.47 -9.78
N GLY A 116 -19.44 6.53 -10.54
CA GLY A 116 -20.64 7.37 -10.37
C GLY A 116 -20.65 8.18 -9.06
N ARG A 117 -19.52 8.21 -8.32
CA ARG A 117 -19.44 8.88 -7.02
C ARG A 117 -18.81 10.28 -7.14
N GLN A 118 -19.06 11.11 -6.16
CA GLN A 118 -18.30 12.37 -5.98
C GLN A 118 -16.92 12.01 -5.45
N VAL A 119 -15.86 12.24 -6.24
CA VAL A 119 -14.47 11.94 -5.88
C VAL A 119 -13.65 13.21 -5.90
N THR A 120 -12.78 13.39 -4.91
CA THR A 120 -11.76 14.45 -4.84
C THR A 120 -10.40 13.80 -4.59
N CYS A 121 -9.48 13.99 -5.52
CA CYS A 121 -8.10 13.50 -5.41
C CYS A 121 -7.16 14.66 -5.11
N LYS A 122 -6.29 14.50 -4.11
CA LYS A 122 -5.24 15.47 -3.76
C LYS A 122 -3.96 14.74 -3.39
N HIS A 123 -2.82 15.26 -3.86
CA HIS A 123 -1.52 14.82 -3.36
C HIS A 123 -1.38 15.19 -1.89
N SER A 124 -0.80 14.30 -1.11
CA SER A 124 -0.72 14.41 0.35
C SER A 124 -2.10 14.56 1.00
N GLY A 125 -3.09 13.86 0.47
CA GLY A 125 -4.46 13.86 0.97
C GLY A 125 -4.55 13.43 2.42
N ASP A 126 -3.63 12.59 2.89
CA ASP A 126 -3.48 12.18 4.29
C ASP A 126 -3.20 13.34 5.26
N ARG A 127 -2.67 14.46 4.77
CA ARG A 127 -2.45 15.69 5.55
C ARG A 127 -3.64 16.65 5.51
N ILE A 128 -4.46 16.55 4.47
CA ILE A 128 -5.56 17.47 4.20
C ILE A 128 -6.88 16.94 4.78
N PHE A 129 -7.14 15.64 4.59
CA PHE A 129 -8.42 15.01 4.88
C PHE A 129 -8.30 14.00 6.03
N PRO A 130 -9.01 14.18 7.16
CA PRO A 130 -8.93 13.26 8.29
C PRO A 130 -9.34 11.81 7.94
N LEU A 131 -10.31 11.62 7.04
CA LEU A 131 -10.72 10.28 6.58
C LEU A 131 -9.64 9.61 5.71
N VAL A 132 -8.88 10.37 4.93
CA VAL A 132 -7.72 9.86 4.18
C VAL A 132 -6.60 9.48 5.14
N SER A 133 -6.33 10.32 6.15
CA SER A 133 -5.37 9.99 7.21
C SER A 133 -5.75 8.71 7.97
N ALA A 134 -7.04 8.53 8.31
CA ALA A 134 -7.52 7.30 8.92
C ALA A 134 -7.29 6.08 8.01
N ALA A 135 -7.57 6.19 6.71
CA ALA A 135 -7.31 5.14 5.73
C ALA A 135 -5.80 4.83 5.63
N SER A 136 -4.95 5.85 5.62
CA SER A 136 -3.49 5.71 5.66
C SER A 136 -3.00 4.91 6.86
N ILE A 137 -3.57 5.18 8.05
CA ILE A 137 -3.24 4.46 9.28
C ILE A 137 -3.63 2.98 9.15
N ILE A 138 -4.85 2.68 8.70
CA ILE A 138 -5.30 1.29 8.49
C ILE A 138 -4.39 0.57 7.49
N ALA A 139 -4.13 1.17 6.33
CA ALA A 139 -3.28 0.57 5.31
C ALA A 139 -1.88 0.25 5.85
N LYS A 140 -1.29 1.17 6.63
CA LYS A 140 0.04 0.97 7.27
C LYS A 140 0.01 -0.11 8.32
N VAL A 141 -0.98 -0.14 9.20
CA VAL A 141 -1.09 -1.16 10.27
C VAL A 141 -1.24 -2.54 9.65
N ILE A 142 -2.16 -2.70 8.71
CA ILE A 142 -2.36 -3.99 8.03
C ILE A 142 -1.08 -4.43 7.33
N ARG A 143 -0.44 -3.53 6.56
CA ARG A 143 0.83 -3.85 5.91
C ARG A 143 1.95 -4.21 6.88
N ASP A 144 2.08 -3.48 7.98
CA ASP A 144 3.12 -3.74 8.99
C ASP A 144 2.93 -5.12 9.64
N ARG A 145 1.69 -5.60 9.83
CA ARG A 145 1.37 -6.95 10.27
C ARG A 145 1.87 -8.01 9.28
N TYR A 146 1.59 -7.87 7.99
CA TYR A 146 2.12 -8.76 6.94
C TYR A 146 3.65 -8.76 6.89
N VAL A 147 4.30 -7.60 7.01
CA VAL A 147 5.77 -7.51 7.02
C VAL A 147 6.36 -8.19 8.25
N ARG A 148 5.67 -8.15 9.39
CA ARG A 148 6.08 -8.88 10.61
C ARG A 148 6.06 -10.39 10.37
N GLU A 149 4.97 -10.94 9.84
CA GLU A 149 4.87 -12.36 9.49
C GLU A 149 5.96 -12.80 8.50
N ILE A 150 6.27 -11.95 7.51
CA ILE A 150 7.38 -12.20 6.59
C ILE A 150 8.72 -12.28 7.34
N ARG A 151 8.96 -11.37 8.28
CA ARG A 151 10.20 -11.37 9.08
C ARG A 151 10.30 -12.57 10.01
N GLU A 152 9.19 -13.01 10.60
CA GLU A 152 9.15 -14.21 11.42
C GLU A 152 9.55 -15.45 10.62
N LYS A 153 9.13 -15.52 9.35
CA LYS A 153 9.40 -16.67 8.47
C LYS A 153 10.78 -16.63 7.81
N TYR A 154 11.23 -15.45 7.37
CA TYR A 154 12.42 -15.30 6.52
C TYR A 154 13.60 -14.60 7.20
N GLY A 155 13.42 -14.12 8.44
CA GLY A 155 14.42 -13.35 9.17
C GLY A 155 14.43 -11.86 8.79
N ASP A 156 15.56 -11.18 9.04
CA ASP A 156 15.70 -9.74 8.79
C ASP A 156 15.79 -9.42 7.29
N ILE A 157 14.65 -9.08 6.69
CA ILE A 157 14.56 -8.64 5.30
C ILE A 157 14.84 -7.13 5.12
N GLY A 158 15.25 -6.44 6.18
CA GLY A 158 15.34 -4.98 6.20
C GLY A 158 13.96 -4.30 6.18
N SER A 159 13.90 -3.06 5.70
CA SER A 159 12.65 -2.31 5.57
C SER A 159 11.77 -2.74 4.39
N GLY A 160 12.32 -3.53 3.49
CA GLY A 160 11.71 -3.90 2.21
C GLY A 160 11.88 -2.85 1.11
N TYR A 161 12.39 -1.65 1.42
CA TYR A 161 12.59 -0.61 0.41
C TYR A 161 13.89 -0.80 -0.40
N PRO A 162 13.87 -0.39 -1.68
CA PRO A 162 15.02 -0.54 -2.59
C PRO A 162 16.33 0.09 -2.11
N ALA A 163 16.24 1.20 -1.38
CA ALA A 163 17.42 1.93 -0.89
C ALA A 163 18.04 1.33 0.38
N ASP A 164 17.34 0.41 1.06
CA ASP A 164 17.82 -0.19 2.31
C ASP A 164 18.89 -1.25 2.02
N PRO A 165 20.13 -1.09 2.54
CA PRO A 165 21.22 -2.05 2.37
C PRO A 165 20.86 -3.48 2.84
N LYS A 166 20.14 -3.62 3.97
CA LYS A 166 19.70 -4.93 4.48
C LYS A 166 18.73 -5.62 3.52
N THR A 167 17.79 -4.86 2.96
CA THR A 167 16.86 -5.36 1.93
C THR A 167 17.61 -5.85 0.69
N GLN A 168 18.59 -5.09 0.22
CA GLN A 168 19.40 -5.50 -0.93
C GLN A 168 20.28 -6.72 -0.62
N GLU A 169 20.85 -6.79 0.59
CA GLU A 169 21.67 -7.93 1.02
C GLU A 169 20.84 -9.21 1.11
N PHE A 170 19.67 -9.15 1.76
CA PHE A 170 18.75 -10.28 1.82
C PHE A 170 18.36 -10.75 0.42
N LEU A 171 18.05 -9.84 -0.49
CA LEU A 171 17.70 -10.17 -1.87
C LEU A 171 18.85 -10.84 -2.61
N ARG A 172 20.10 -10.34 -2.49
CA ARG A 172 21.29 -10.98 -3.07
C ARG A 172 21.50 -12.40 -2.54
N LYS A 173 21.45 -12.57 -1.20
CA LYS A 173 21.61 -13.89 -0.56
C LYS A 173 20.52 -14.86 -1.03
N SER A 174 19.27 -14.39 -1.11
CA SER A 174 18.16 -15.23 -1.56
C SER A 174 18.34 -15.73 -2.99
N ILE A 175 18.78 -14.85 -3.91
CA ILE A 175 19.04 -15.22 -5.30
C ILE A 175 20.26 -16.16 -5.41
N GLN A 176 21.34 -15.88 -4.67
CA GLN A 176 22.56 -16.69 -4.69
C GLN A 176 22.34 -18.12 -4.18
N ASN A 177 21.53 -18.26 -3.13
CA ASN A 177 21.27 -19.53 -2.48
C ASN A 177 20.01 -20.26 -3.01
N GLY A 178 19.33 -19.67 -4.01
CA GLY A 178 18.10 -20.25 -4.57
C GLY A 178 16.93 -20.36 -3.59
N TRP A 179 16.83 -19.43 -2.63
CA TRP A 179 15.72 -19.46 -1.66
C TRP A 179 14.39 -19.18 -2.34
N ASN A 180 13.35 -19.90 -1.93
CA ASN A 180 12.01 -19.63 -2.41
C ASN A 180 11.44 -18.40 -1.70
N ILE A 181 11.52 -17.25 -2.35
CA ILE A 181 10.96 -15.97 -1.91
C ILE A 181 9.82 -15.46 -2.81
N ASP A 182 9.29 -16.32 -3.66
CA ASP A 182 8.31 -15.93 -4.68
C ASP A 182 7.03 -15.33 -4.10
N GLY A 183 6.61 -15.77 -2.91
CA GLY A 183 5.45 -15.24 -2.22
C GLY A 183 5.63 -13.83 -1.62
N ILE A 184 6.86 -13.35 -1.50
CA ILE A 184 7.15 -12.08 -0.83
C ILE A 184 7.87 -11.06 -1.71
N VAL A 185 8.53 -11.48 -2.80
CA VAL A 185 9.33 -10.60 -3.68
C VAL A 185 8.52 -10.11 -4.87
N ARG A 186 8.64 -8.82 -5.17
CA ARG A 186 8.04 -8.19 -6.35
C ARG A 186 9.05 -8.20 -7.51
N LYS A 187 8.93 -9.21 -8.37
CA LYS A 187 9.90 -9.51 -9.43
C LYS A 187 9.99 -8.45 -10.53
N ARG A 188 8.97 -7.59 -10.66
CA ARG A 188 8.94 -6.48 -11.64
C ARG A 188 9.59 -5.19 -11.13
N TRP A 189 10.02 -5.12 -9.86
CA TRP A 189 10.74 -3.97 -9.33
C TRP A 189 12.16 -3.90 -9.89
N LYS A 190 12.58 -2.71 -10.29
CA LYS A 190 13.90 -2.44 -10.87
C LYS A 190 15.05 -3.02 -10.03
N THR A 191 14.91 -2.95 -8.69
CA THR A 191 15.91 -3.50 -7.76
C THR A 191 16.06 -5.01 -7.90
N TYR A 192 14.95 -5.76 -7.98
CA TYR A 192 15.01 -7.20 -8.19
C TYR A 192 15.63 -7.54 -9.54
N ILE A 193 15.15 -6.90 -10.61
CA ILE A 193 15.65 -7.13 -11.98
C ILE A 193 17.16 -6.88 -12.04
N ARG A 194 17.63 -5.76 -11.49
CA ARG A 194 19.05 -5.39 -11.47
C ARG A 194 19.89 -6.43 -10.72
N ILE A 195 19.52 -6.78 -9.47
CA ILE A 195 20.30 -7.72 -8.65
C ILE A 195 20.31 -9.11 -9.28
N LYS A 196 19.20 -9.55 -9.87
CA LYS A 196 19.12 -10.83 -10.58
C LYS A 196 20.04 -10.85 -11.79
N SER A 197 20.03 -9.82 -12.63
CA SER A 197 20.93 -9.71 -13.80
C SER A 197 22.40 -9.64 -13.39
N GLU A 198 22.74 -8.92 -12.33
CA GLU A 198 24.12 -8.89 -11.79
C GLU A 198 24.61 -10.30 -11.40
N TYR A 199 23.75 -11.13 -10.84
CA TYR A 199 24.06 -12.50 -10.46
C TYR A 199 24.21 -13.42 -11.69
N GLU A 200 23.27 -13.35 -12.63
CA GLU A 200 23.29 -14.16 -13.85
C GLU A 200 24.55 -13.87 -14.68
N ASN A 201 24.92 -12.59 -14.84
CA ASN A 201 26.13 -12.19 -15.56
C ASN A 201 27.43 -12.72 -14.91
N LYS A 202 27.49 -12.74 -13.56
CA LYS A 202 28.68 -13.30 -12.85
C LYS A 202 28.84 -14.81 -12.98
N ARG A 203 27.82 -15.54 -13.40
CA ARG A 203 27.89 -16.99 -13.63
C ARG A 203 28.32 -17.37 -15.04
N LEU A 204 28.36 -16.39 -15.94
CA LEU A 204 28.77 -16.61 -17.33
C LEU A 204 30.27 -16.46 -17.53
N PHE A 205 30.99 -15.97 -16.51
CA PHE A 205 32.45 -15.84 -16.46
C PHE A 205 33.00 -16.57 -15.23
#